data_1e9be56bf82db877ac7230cd7ca22eb4
#
_entry.id   1e9be56bf82db877ac7230cd7ca22eb4
#
_cell.length_a   1.000
_cell.length_b   1.000
_cell.length_c   1.000
_cell.angle_alpha   90.00
_cell.angle_beta   90.00
_cell.angle_gamma   90.00
#
_symmetry.space_group_name_H-M   'P 1'
#
loop_
_entity.id
_entity.type
_entity.pdbx_description
1 polymer ?
#
loop_
_entity_poly.entity_id
_entity_poly.type
_entity_poly.pdbx_seq_one_letter_code
_entity_poly.pdbx_strand_id
1 'polypeptide(L)'
;REKFGENLKGKKIAVSWAYAPSYAKPLSVPQGLITLMTRYGMNVVLAHPPEFKLMADQIDQAKKNATQYGAKFEIADSMEAAFENADIVYPKSWGILELFGKPQEALKLAANYKKWICDDRMMSLAKKDAIYMHCLPADRGNEVTDSVIDGMQSWVYPEAENRLHTCKAIMAMTMGGKIEV
;
A
#
# COMPACT_ATOMS: atom_id res chain seq x y z
N ARG A 1 0.26 11.71 8.30
CA ARG A 1 0.09 13.05 8.91
C ARG A 1 1.39 13.58 9.47
N GLU A 2 2.18 12.83 10.21
CA GLU A 2 3.48 13.27 10.75
C GLU A 2 4.40 13.89 9.68
N LYS A 3 4.50 13.26 8.50
CA LYS A 3 5.34 13.76 7.40
C LYS A 3 4.73 14.92 6.63
N PHE A 4 3.42 14.89 6.39
CA PHE A 4 2.75 15.80 5.43
C PHE A 4 1.75 16.76 6.09
N GLY A 5 1.60 16.73 7.41
CA GLY A 5 0.61 17.52 8.14
C GLY A 5 -0.81 16.93 8.08
N GLU A 6 -1.76 17.64 8.67
CA GLU A 6 -3.13 17.18 8.82
C GLU A 6 -3.90 17.07 7.49
N ASN A 7 -3.59 17.93 6.53
CA ASN A 7 -4.28 17.95 5.24
C ASN A 7 -3.56 17.06 4.21
N LEU A 8 -4.11 15.88 3.98
CA LEU A 8 -3.61 14.93 2.99
C LEU A 8 -4.28 15.07 1.62
N LYS A 9 -5.26 15.97 1.47
CA LYS A 9 -6.02 16.13 0.23
C LYS A 9 -5.11 16.46 -0.95
N GLY A 10 -5.28 15.71 -2.04
CA GLY A 10 -4.51 15.88 -3.27
C GLY A 10 -3.12 15.24 -3.26
N LYS A 11 -2.61 14.77 -2.11
CA LYS A 11 -1.39 13.95 -2.08
C LYS A 11 -1.60 12.66 -2.85
N LYS A 12 -0.57 12.18 -3.57
CA LYS A 12 -0.63 10.93 -4.33
C LYS A 12 0.01 9.80 -3.54
N ILE A 13 -0.74 8.71 -3.35
CA ILE A 13 -0.21 7.44 -2.86
C ILE A 13 -0.27 6.39 -3.97
N ALA A 14 0.87 5.74 -4.22
CA ALA A 14 0.99 4.58 -5.09
C ALA A 14 0.91 3.30 -4.24
N VAL A 15 -0.14 2.52 -4.41
CA VAL A 15 -0.29 1.20 -3.79
C VAL A 15 0.00 0.17 -4.88
N SER A 16 1.11 -0.56 -4.75
CA SER A 16 1.53 -1.50 -5.79
C SER A 16 1.68 -2.91 -5.25
N TRP A 17 1.27 -3.88 -6.07
CA TRP A 17 1.74 -5.24 -5.82
C TRP A 17 3.26 -5.28 -5.89
N ALA A 18 3.88 -6.16 -5.11
CA ALA A 18 5.29 -6.47 -5.17
C ALA A 18 5.50 -7.97 -5.04
N TYR A 19 6.54 -8.49 -5.69
CA TYR A 19 6.84 -9.92 -5.70
C TYR A 19 7.24 -10.42 -4.32
N ALA A 20 6.73 -11.59 -3.94
CA ALA A 20 7.24 -12.36 -2.82
C ALA A 20 7.17 -13.87 -3.13
N PRO A 21 8.17 -14.66 -2.71
CA PRO A 21 8.18 -16.10 -2.90
C PRO A 21 7.33 -16.81 -1.83
N SER A 22 6.22 -16.23 -1.44
CA SER A 22 5.34 -16.76 -0.38
C SER A 22 3.89 -16.76 -0.82
N TYR A 23 3.17 -17.80 -0.41
CA TYR A 23 1.76 -18.00 -0.70
C TYR A 23 0.86 -17.32 0.33
N ALA A 24 -0.35 -16.97 -0.10
CA ALA A 24 -1.46 -16.50 0.73
C ALA A 24 -1.17 -15.24 1.58
N LYS A 25 -0.38 -14.30 1.06
CA LYS A 25 -0.30 -12.99 1.70
C LYS A 25 -1.66 -12.27 1.64
N PRO A 26 -2.07 -11.60 2.74
CA PRO A 26 -3.42 -11.05 2.85
C PRO A 26 -3.65 -9.85 1.93
N LEU A 27 -4.88 -9.73 1.42
CA LEU A 27 -5.35 -8.60 0.62
C LEU A 27 -5.81 -7.42 1.49
N SER A 28 -5.95 -7.62 2.80
CA SER A 28 -6.52 -6.62 3.72
C SER A 28 -5.78 -5.29 3.71
N VAL A 29 -4.44 -5.31 3.62
CA VAL A 29 -3.64 -4.08 3.62
C VAL A 29 -3.87 -3.24 2.37
N PRO A 30 -3.67 -3.74 1.13
CA PRO A 30 -3.93 -2.92 -0.05
C PRO A 30 -5.40 -2.49 -0.15
N GLN A 31 -6.35 -3.33 0.21
CA GLN A 31 -7.79 -2.98 0.22
C GLN A 31 -8.10 -1.88 1.23
N GLY A 32 -7.54 -1.98 2.44
CA GLY A 32 -7.66 -0.94 3.45
C GLY A 32 -7.03 0.39 3.01
N LEU A 33 -5.85 0.35 2.38
CA LEU A 33 -5.18 1.54 1.87
C LEU A 33 -6.01 2.27 0.80
N ILE A 34 -6.46 1.56 -0.24
CA ILE A 34 -7.21 2.21 -1.33
C ILE A 34 -8.53 2.82 -0.84
N THR A 35 -9.22 2.15 0.08
CA THR A 35 -10.50 2.64 0.60
C THR A 35 -10.32 3.77 1.62
N LEU A 36 -9.32 3.68 2.50
CA LEU A 36 -9.09 4.70 3.53
C LEU A 36 -8.46 5.97 2.95
N MET A 37 -7.44 5.84 2.08
CA MET A 37 -6.73 7.00 1.56
C MET A 37 -7.61 7.85 0.65
N THR A 38 -8.49 7.23 -0.14
CA THR A 38 -9.50 7.95 -0.93
C THR A 38 -10.48 8.73 -0.04
N ARG A 39 -10.84 8.22 1.14
CA ARG A 39 -11.66 8.96 2.13
C ARG A 39 -10.96 10.18 2.71
N TYR A 40 -9.63 10.15 2.80
CA TYR A 40 -8.83 11.33 3.19
C TYR A 40 -8.59 12.32 2.04
N GLY A 41 -9.21 12.11 0.89
CA GLY A 41 -9.06 12.97 -0.28
C GLY A 41 -7.71 12.83 -0.99
N MET A 42 -6.98 11.74 -0.72
CA MET A 42 -5.73 11.44 -1.41
C MET A 42 -6.01 10.83 -2.80
N ASN A 43 -5.19 11.20 -3.77
CA ASN A 43 -5.17 10.53 -5.06
C ASN A 43 -4.49 9.16 -4.91
N VAL A 44 -5.19 8.10 -5.23
CA VAL A 44 -4.69 6.73 -5.09
C VAL A 44 -4.48 6.13 -6.47
N VAL A 45 -3.29 5.63 -6.73
CA VAL A 45 -2.98 4.82 -7.91
C VAL A 45 -2.63 3.42 -7.45
N LEU A 46 -3.45 2.46 -7.87
CA LEU A 46 -3.26 1.03 -7.62
C LEU A 46 -2.56 0.40 -8.82
N ALA A 47 -1.50 -0.40 -8.59
CA ALA A 47 -0.84 -1.16 -9.64
C ALA A 47 -0.64 -2.62 -9.24
N HIS A 48 -0.97 -3.54 -10.15
CA HIS A 48 -0.77 -4.98 -9.94
C HIS A 48 -0.75 -5.73 -11.28
N PRO A 49 -0.10 -6.89 -11.36
CA PRO A 49 -0.27 -7.76 -12.52
C PRO A 49 -1.72 -8.22 -12.66
N PRO A 50 -2.17 -8.57 -13.88
CA PRO A 50 -3.59 -8.84 -14.18
C PRO A 50 -4.27 -9.89 -13.28
N GLU A 51 -3.51 -10.83 -12.75
CA GLU A 51 -4.03 -11.92 -11.92
C GLU A 51 -4.14 -11.57 -10.44
N PHE A 52 -3.44 -10.51 -10.01
CA PHE A 52 -3.39 -10.07 -8.60
C PHE A 52 -4.44 -8.99 -8.29
N LYS A 53 -5.67 -9.21 -8.77
CA LYS A 53 -6.77 -8.27 -8.54
C LYS A 53 -7.18 -8.23 -7.08
N LEU A 54 -7.59 -7.05 -6.63
CA LEU A 54 -8.29 -6.90 -5.37
C LEU A 54 -9.79 -7.20 -5.55
N MET A 55 -10.51 -7.36 -4.45
CA MET A 55 -11.95 -7.60 -4.49
C MET A 55 -12.70 -6.45 -5.15
N ALA A 56 -13.64 -6.77 -6.03
CA ALA A 56 -14.36 -5.77 -6.84
C ALA A 56 -15.13 -4.75 -5.97
N ASP A 57 -15.75 -5.21 -4.88
CA ASP A 57 -16.46 -4.35 -3.93
C ASP A 57 -15.54 -3.30 -3.26
N GLN A 58 -14.28 -3.66 -2.99
CA GLN A 58 -13.29 -2.74 -2.44
C GLN A 58 -12.80 -1.71 -3.47
N ILE A 59 -12.64 -2.14 -4.72
CA ILE A 59 -12.36 -1.23 -5.84
C ILE A 59 -13.50 -0.22 -6.04
N ASP A 60 -14.74 -0.70 -6.02
CA ASP A 60 -15.92 0.15 -6.19
C ASP A 60 -16.10 1.10 -5.00
N GLN A 61 -15.79 0.64 -3.78
CA GLN A 61 -15.81 1.52 -2.60
C GLN A 61 -14.74 2.62 -2.71
N ALA A 62 -13.53 2.29 -3.18
CA ALA A 62 -12.47 3.27 -3.39
C ALA A 62 -12.88 4.34 -4.42
N LYS A 63 -13.51 3.93 -5.54
CA LYS A 63 -14.05 4.85 -6.56
C LYS A 63 -15.12 5.78 -5.98
N LYS A 64 -16.08 5.22 -5.22
CA LYS A 64 -17.13 6.01 -4.53
C LYS A 64 -16.52 7.03 -3.57
N ASN A 65 -15.58 6.60 -2.76
CA ASN A 65 -14.88 7.49 -1.83
C ASN A 65 -14.13 8.60 -2.58
N ALA A 66 -13.40 8.26 -3.63
CA ALA A 66 -12.67 9.24 -4.43
C ALA A 66 -13.61 10.33 -4.96
N THR A 67 -14.75 9.94 -5.55
CA THR A 67 -15.77 10.89 -6.02
C THR A 67 -16.31 11.74 -4.88
N GLN A 68 -16.66 11.13 -3.75
CA GLN A 68 -17.27 11.82 -2.61
C GLN A 68 -16.33 12.85 -1.94
N TYR A 69 -15.03 12.53 -1.85
CA TYR A 69 -14.06 13.35 -1.14
C TYR A 69 -13.14 14.18 -2.07
N GLY A 70 -13.45 14.21 -3.38
CA GLY A 70 -12.74 15.02 -4.35
C GLY A 70 -11.31 14.55 -4.61
N ALA A 71 -11.11 13.24 -4.59
CA ALA A 71 -9.86 12.56 -4.93
C ALA A 71 -9.97 11.85 -6.29
N LYS A 72 -8.84 11.28 -6.75
CA LYS A 72 -8.80 10.36 -7.89
C LYS A 72 -8.46 8.95 -7.43
N PHE A 73 -9.04 7.96 -8.08
CA PHE A 73 -8.66 6.56 -7.96
C PHE A 73 -8.42 5.98 -9.35
N GLU A 74 -7.22 5.51 -9.58
CA GLU A 74 -6.78 4.99 -10.88
C GLU A 74 -6.11 3.61 -10.68
N ILE A 75 -6.20 2.75 -11.70
CA ILE A 75 -5.47 1.48 -11.78
C ILE A 75 -4.46 1.63 -12.90
N ALA A 76 -3.18 1.44 -12.57
CA ALA A 76 -2.07 1.51 -13.52
C ALA A 76 -1.60 0.11 -13.92
N ASP A 77 -1.06 -0.01 -15.13
CA ASP A 77 -0.61 -1.28 -15.70
C ASP A 77 0.80 -1.68 -15.22
N SER A 78 1.50 -0.77 -14.55
CA SER A 78 2.86 -1.02 -14.07
C SER A 78 3.16 -0.28 -12.75
N MET A 79 4.17 -0.75 -12.04
CA MET A 79 4.68 -0.11 -10.84
C MET A 79 5.27 1.27 -11.17
N GLU A 80 5.96 1.39 -12.31
CA GLU A 80 6.52 2.63 -12.80
C GLU A 80 5.46 3.73 -12.94
N ALA A 81 4.37 3.42 -13.65
CA ALA A 81 3.28 4.37 -13.86
C ALA A 81 2.61 4.79 -12.55
N ALA A 82 2.49 3.87 -11.58
CA ALA A 82 1.94 4.19 -10.28
C ALA A 82 2.87 5.10 -9.47
N PHE A 83 4.18 4.84 -9.49
CA PHE A 83 5.17 5.57 -8.67
C PHE A 83 5.46 6.97 -9.19
N GLU A 84 5.27 7.22 -10.49
CA GLU A 84 5.54 8.52 -11.09
C GLU A 84 4.90 9.67 -10.30
N ASN A 85 5.73 10.61 -9.80
CA ASN A 85 5.30 11.76 -9.00
C ASN A 85 4.48 11.42 -7.73
N ALA A 86 4.62 10.22 -7.17
CA ALA A 86 3.97 9.87 -5.91
C ALA A 86 4.59 10.60 -4.71
N ASP A 87 3.75 10.98 -3.74
CA ASP A 87 4.19 11.48 -2.43
C ASP A 87 4.49 10.31 -1.48
N ILE A 88 3.77 9.20 -1.65
CA ILE A 88 3.91 7.98 -0.84
C ILE A 88 3.94 6.78 -1.79
N VAL A 89 4.89 5.86 -1.59
CA VAL A 89 4.91 4.56 -2.25
C VAL A 89 4.70 3.45 -1.24
N TYR A 90 3.79 2.54 -1.55
CA TYR A 90 3.42 1.43 -0.67
C TYR A 90 3.39 0.12 -1.48
N PRO A 91 4.56 -0.45 -1.80
CA PRO A 91 4.64 -1.76 -2.45
C PRO A 91 4.38 -2.86 -1.41
N LYS A 92 3.55 -3.83 -1.76
CA LYS A 92 3.17 -4.92 -0.87
C LYS A 92 2.79 -6.14 -1.68
N SER A 93 3.25 -7.32 -1.29
CA SER A 93 2.76 -8.56 -1.86
C SER A 93 1.38 -8.94 -1.31
N TRP A 94 0.52 -9.47 -2.17
CA TRP A 94 -0.73 -10.12 -1.79
C TRP A 94 -1.03 -11.30 -2.71
N GLY A 95 -1.91 -12.19 -2.27
CA GLY A 95 -2.26 -13.42 -2.96
C GLY A 95 -3.23 -13.21 -4.13
N ILE A 96 -3.44 -14.28 -4.90
CA ILE A 96 -4.39 -14.36 -6.01
C ILE A 96 -5.67 -14.99 -5.49
N LEU A 97 -6.80 -14.29 -5.60
CA LEU A 97 -8.10 -14.74 -5.09
C LEU A 97 -8.54 -16.07 -5.72
N GLU A 98 -8.40 -16.20 -7.03
CA GLU A 98 -8.82 -17.37 -7.80
C GLU A 98 -7.95 -18.61 -7.54
N LEU A 99 -6.77 -18.42 -6.93
CA LEU A 99 -5.83 -19.50 -6.58
C LEU A 99 -5.75 -19.74 -5.07
N PHE A 100 -6.70 -19.22 -4.31
CA PHE A 100 -6.76 -19.53 -2.87
C PHE A 100 -6.96 -21.03 -2.65
N GLY A 101 -6.09 -21.65 -1.83
CA GLY A 101 -6.04 -23.10 -1.66
C GLY A 101 -5.14 -23.85 -2.67
N LYS A 102 -4.53 -23.15 -3.65
CA LYS A 102 -3.67 -23.73 -4.68
C LYS A 102 -2.25 -23.15 -4.66
N PRO A 103 -1.45 -23.44 -3.61
CA PRO A 103 -0.17 -22.78 -3.38
C PRO A 103 0.83 -22.96 -4.52
N GLN A 104 0.91 -24.14 -5.12
CA GLN A 104 1.86 -24.42 -6.20
C GLN A 104 1.58 -23.60 -7.47
N GLU A 105 0.31 -23.49 -7.84
CA GLU A 105 -0.11 -22.70 -9.01
C GLU A 105 0.13 -21.21 -8.77
N ALA A 106 -0.24 -20.71 -7.57
CA ALA A 106 -0.05 -19.30 -7.20
C ALA A 106 1.43 -18.90 -7.18
N LEU A 107 2.31 -19.71 -6.60
CA LEU A 107 3.76 -19.45 -6.57
C LEU A 107 4.37 -19.48 -7.97
N LYS A 108 3.97 -20.45 -8.81
CA LYS A 108 4.43 -20.53 -10.20
C LYS A 108 4.05 -19.28 -10.99
N LEU A 109 2.82 -18.80 -10.81
CA LEU A 109 2.35 -17.61 -11.49
C LEU A 109 3.05 -16.35 -10.99
N ALA A 110 3.19 -16.19 -9.67
CA ALA A 110 3.93 -15.08 -9.07
C ALA A 110 5.38 -14.97 -9.56
N ALA A 111 6.03 -16.12 -9.80
CA ALA A 111 7.41 -16.16 -10.28
C ALA A 111 7.64 -15.49 -11.66
N ASN A 112 6.58 -15.26 -12.44
CA ASN A 112 6.66 -14.51 -13.71
C ASN A 112 6.85 -13.00 -13.47
N TYR A 113 6.59 -12.51 -12.27
CA TYR A 113 6.55 -11.09 -11.92
C TYR A 113 7.67 -10.67 -10.94
N LYS A 114 8.81 -11.37 -10.94
CA LYS A 114 9.96 -11.06 -10.05
C LYS A 114 10.52 -9.64 -10.21
N LYS A 115 10.23 -8.99 -11.34
CA LYS A 115 10.64 -7.59 -11.58
C LYS A 115 9.79 -6.56 -10.83
N TRP A 116 8.68 -6.97 -10.22
CA TRP A 116 7.87 -6.11 -9.37
C TRP A 116 8.51 -5.99 -7.99
N ILE A 117 9.60 -5.25 -7.92
CA ILE A 117 10.37 -4.94 -6.71
C ILE A 117 10.58 -3.44 -6.60
N CYS A 118 10.44 -2.90 -5.39
CA CYS A 118 10.75 -1.51 -5.12
C CYS A 118 12.26 -1.37 -4.85
N ASP A 119 12.98 -0.90 -5.83
CA ASP A 119 14.40 -0.57 -5.78
C ASP A 119 14.63 0.95 -5.86
N ASP A 120 15.91 1.38 -5.82
CA ASP A 120 16.26 2.79 -5.90
C ASP A 120 15.80 3.45 -7.21
N ARG A 121 15.82 2.70 -8.32
CA ARG A 121 15.30 3.17 -9.61
C ARG A 121 13.81 3.46 -9.53
N MET A 122 13.04 2.57 -8.92
CA MET A 122 11.60 2.74 -8.73
C MET A 122 11.31 3.92 -7.79
N MET A 123 12.05 4.06 -6.69
CA MET A 123 11.91 5.21 -5.79
C MET A 123 12.24 6.54 -6.47
N SER A 124 13.17 6.56 -7.43
CA SER A 124 13.53 7.77 -8.17
C SER A 124 12.42 8.32 -9.07
N LEU A 125 11.40 7.52 -9.40
CA LEU A 125 10.22 7.96 -10.15
C LEU A 125 9.23 8.76 -9.29
N ALA A 126 9.27 8.55 -7.98
CA ALA A 126 8.47 9.29 -7.03
C ALA A 126 9.07 10.69 -6.78
N LYS A 127 8.37 11.54 -6.04
CA LYS A 127 8.89 12.85 -5.67
C LYS A 127 10.16 12.72 -4.83
N LYS A 128 11.04 13.71 -4.89
CA LYS A 128 12.30 13.74 -4.15
C LYS A 128 12.11 13.57 -2.63
N ASP A 129 11.01 14.09 -2.10
CA ASP A 129 10.62 14.00 -0.69
C ASP A 129 9.58 12.91 -0.40
N ALA A 130 9.34 12.03 -1.37
CA ALA A 130 8.46 10.89 -1.20
C ALA A 130 8.93 9.96 -0.09
N ILE A 131 7.97 9.28 0.53
CA ILE A 131 8.27 8.26 1.54
C ILE A 131 7.89 6.86 1.06
N TYR A 132 8.72 5.90 1.44
CA TYR A 132 8.44 4.47 1.33
C TYR A 132 7.78 3.98 2.62
N MET A 133 6.68 3.27 2.50
CA MET A 133 5.94 2.68 3.63
C MET A 133 5.67 1.20 3.39
N HIS A 134 5.61 0.41 4.45
CA HIS A 134 5.28 -1.00 4.43
C HIS A 134 4.88 -1.47 5.83
N CYS A 135 3.77 -2.20 5.93
CA CYS A 135 3.21 -2.68 7.21
C CYS A 135 4.06 -3.72 7.95
N LEU A 136 5.18 -4.14 7.37
CA LEU A 136 6.04 -5.19 7.89
C LEU A 136 5.31 -6.54 8.21
N PRO A 137 5.99 -7.68 8.17
CA PRO A 137 7.36 -7.87 7.65
C PRO A 137 7.41 -7.68 6.12
N ALA A 138 8.53 -7.15 5.62
CA ALA A 138 8.80 -7.05 4.19
C ALA A 138 9.78 -8.15 3.75
N ASP A 139 9.56 -8.70 2.56
CA ASP A 139 10.50 -9.67 1.96
C ASP A 139 11.63 -8.90 1.25
N ARG A 140 12.73 -8.67 1.98
CA ARG A 140 13.93 -8.01 1.46
C ARG A 140 14.53 -8.76 0.27
N GLY A 141 14.92 -8.03 -0.75
CA GLY A 141 15.40 -8.61 -2.02
C GLY A 141 14.29 -9.15 -2.94
N ASN A 142 13.03 -9.07 -2.53
CA ASN A 142 11.86 -9.48 -3.33
C ASN A 142 10.81 -8.36 -3.42
N GLU A 143 10.19 -7.94 -2.33
CA GLU A 143 9.26 -6.79 -2.31
C GLU A 143 10.01 -5.47 -2.43
N VAL A 144 11.18 -5.37 -1.81
CA VAL A 144 11.97 -4.15 -1.68
C VAL A 144 13.45 -4.46 -1.52
N THR A 145 14.33 -3.58 -1.98
CA THR A 145 15.77 -3.66 -1.72
C THR A 145 16.13 -3.11 -0.33
N ASP A 146 17.27 -3.56 0.21
CA ASP A 146 17.77 -3.06 1.50
C ASP A 146 18.06 -1.56 1.45
N SER A 147 18.57 -1.05 0.33
CA SER A 147 18.84 0.38 0.12
C SER A 147 17.58 1.25 0.28
N VAL A 148 16.43 0.76 -0.14
CA VAL A 148 15.15 1.49 -0.02
C VAL A 148 14.58 1.36 1.39
N ILE A 149 14.45 0.14 1.93
CA ILE A 149 13.79 -0.06 3.22
C ILE A 149 14.59 0.52 4.40
N ASP A 150 15.91 0.56 4.29
CA ASP A 150 16.80 1.16 5.30
C ASP A 150 17.24 2.59 4.91
N GLY A 151 16.79 3.09 3.77
CA GLY A 151 17.14 4.40 3.24
C GLY A 151 16.42 5.56 3.93
N MET A 152 16.88 6.79 3.62
CA MET A 152 16.37 8.03 4.24
C MET A 152 14.89 8.31 3.94
N GLN A 153 14.33 7.74 2.88
CA GLN A 153 12.92 7.89 2.51
C GLN A 153 12.03 6.83 3.19
N SER A 154 12.60 5.89 3.93
CA SER A 154 11.86 4.83 4.62
C SER A 154 11.13 5.36 5.86
N TRP A 155 9.85 5.06 5.94
CA TRP A 155 8.97 5.41 7.06
C TRP A 155 8.33 4.17 7.69
N VAL A 156 8.95 3.00 7.52
CA VAL A 156 8.42 1.73 8.04
C VAL A 156 8.39 1.67 9.56
N TYR A 157 9.39 2.26 10.24
CA TYR A 157 9.42 2.27 11.70
C TYR A 157 8.41 3.24 12.32
N PRO A 158 8.25 4.49 11.83
CA PRO A 158 7.16 5.36 12.25
C PRO A 158 5.78 4.74 12.00
N GLU A 159 5.57 4.04 10.87
CA GLU A 159 4.33 3.30 10.61
C GLU A 159 4.09 2.20 11.64
N ALA A 160 5.13 1.41 11.95
CA ALA A 160 5.04 0.34 12.93
C ALA A 160 4.75 0.87 14.35
N GLU A 161 5.35 1.98 14.75
CA GLU A 161 5.08 2.65 16.03
C GLU A 161 3.63 3.13 16.12
N ASN A 162 3.09 3.72 15.07
CA ASN A 162 1.71 4.18 15.02
C ASN A 162 0.67 3.07 15.21
N ARG A 163 1.04 1.81 14.99
CA ARG A 163 0.19 0.66 15.33
C ARG A 163 -0.14 0.62 16.82
N LEU A 164 0.85 0.91 17.69
CA LEU A 164 0.62 0.97 19.13
C LEU A 164 -0.41 2.05 19.49
N HIS A 165 -0.25 3.25 18.93
CA HIS A 165 -1.15 4.38 19.21
C HIS A 165 -2.56 4.11 18.70
N THR A 166 -2.70 3.55 17.50
CA THR A 166 -4.00 3.17 16.93
C THR A 166 -4.70 2.10 17.76
N CYS A 167 -3.97 1.05 18.18
CA CYS A 167 -4.54 0.01 19.05
C CYS A 167 -4.99 0.58 20.40
N LYS A 168 -4.19 1.45 21.03
CA LYS A 168 -4.58 2.14 22.27
C LYS A 168 -5.87 2.94 22.10
N ALA A 169 -5.97 3.72 21.02
CA ALA A 169 -7.17 4.51 20.73
C ALA A 169 -8.41 3.62 20.57
N ILE A 170 -8.32 2.55 19.77
CA ILE A 170 -9.42 1.60 19.59
C ILE A 170 -9.84 0.97 20.92
N MET A 171 -8.88 0.51 21.72
CA MET A 171 -9.16 -0.08 23.03
C MET A 171 -9.84 0.92 23.97
N ALA A 172 -9.35 2.17 24.05
CA ALA A 172 -9.96 3.19 24.86
C ALA A 172 -11.42 3.46 24.44
N MET A 173 -11.69 3.55 23.15
CA MET A 173 -13.05 3.79 22.63
C MET A 173 -13.99 2.61 22.86
N THR A 174 -13.50 1.37 22.76
CA THR A 174 -14.35 0.15 22.85
C THR A 174 -14.50 -0.37 24.27
N MET A 175 -13.57 -0.06 25.18
CA MET A 175 -13.59 -0.50 26.58
C MET A 175 -14.18 0.56 27.53
N GLY A 176 -14.91 1.55 27.04
CA GLY A 176 -15.60 2.55 27.82
C GLY A 176 -14.75 3.76 28.25
N GLY A 177 -13.60 3.94 27.65
CA GLY A 177 -12.82 5.17 27.81
C GLY A 177 -13.52 6.37 27.16
N LYS A 178 -13.53 7.51 27.84
CA LYS A 178 -13.89 8.78 27.21
C LYS A 178 -12.61 9.39 26.63
N ILE A 179 -12.60 9.64 25.32
CA ILE A 179 -11.56 10.45 24.69
C ILE A 179 -12.09 11.87 24.67
N GLU A 180 -11.51 12.76 25.47
CA GLU A 180 -11.71 14.19 25.30
C GLU A 180 -10.91 14.62 24.06
N VAL A 181 -11.60 15.13 23.05
CA VAL A 181 -11.03 15.62 21.78
C VAL A 181 -10.91 17.13 21.87
#